data_ab1fd810821eb25e21c845183cee8c52
#
_entry.id   ab1fd810821eb25e21c845183cee8c52
#
_cell.length_a   1.000
_cell.length_b   1.000
_cell.length_c   1.000
_cell.angle_alpha   90.00
_cell.angle_beta   90.00
_cell.angle_gamma   90.00
#
_symmetry.space_group_name_H-M   'P 1'
#
loop_
_entity.id
_entity.type
_entity.pdbx_description
1 polymer ?
#
loop_
_entity_poly.entity_id
_entity_poly.type
_entity_poly.pdbx_seq_one_letter_code
_entity_poly.pdbx_strand_id
1 'polypeptide(L)'
;MGSEGPKAITIHVTGFKKFQGVAENPTESIVNNLKDYVEKRGLPAGVTLGSCTVLQVAGEGALPQLYQTLESGISKTDVASNAHIVWLHLGVNSGALKFAIERQAVNEATFRCPDELGWQPQQVPIVPEDGGISRTRETSLPVEAILEFSKKEAFDVIISDDAGRFVCNYVYYNSLRFAEQHGNKSLFVHVPLFSRIDEETQMRFTASLLDAIASAL
;
A
#
# COMPACT_ATOMS: atom_id res chain seq x y z
N MET A 1 -36.82 5.91 8.12
CA MET A 1 -35.53 5.19 7.94
C MET A 1 -34.72 6.02 6.98
N GLY A 2 -33.75 6.79 7.48
CA GLY A 2 -32.87 7.56 6.64
C GLY A 2 -31.92 6.61 5.92
N SER A 3 -31.91 6.62 4.59
CA SER A 3 -30.85 5.98 3.82
C SER A 3 -29.57 6.76 4.14
N GLU A 4 -28.65 6.15 4.89
CA GLU A 4 -27.28 6.67 4.94
C GLU A 4 -26.78 6.72 3.49
N GLY A 5 -26.35 7.89 3.07
CA GLY A 5 -25.74 8.06 1.74
C GLY A 5 -24.48 7.20 1.63
N PRO A 6 -23.95 6.99 0.43
CA PRO A 6 -22.74 6.21 0.25
C PRO A 6 -21.63 6.77 1.15
N LYS A 7 -20.94 5.87 1.89
CA LYS A 7 -19.81 6.25 2.74
C LYS A 7 -18.73 6.91 1.89
N ALA A 8 -18.24 8.05 2.34
CA ALA A 8 -17.12 8.71 1.67
C ALA A 8 -15.83 7.93 1.96
N ILE A 9 -15.09 7.55 0.92
CA ILE A 9 -13.84 6.81 1.03
C ILE A 9 -12.77 7.57 0.25
N THR A 10 -11.70 7.97 0.92
CA THR A 10 -10.53 8.56 0.27
C THR A 10 -9.39 7.55 0.30
N ILE A 11 -8.88 7.17 -0.87
CA ILE A 11 -7.77 6.23 -0.99
C ILE A 11 -6.53 6.99 -1.47
N HIS A 12 -5.48 6.98 -0.65
CA HIS A 12 -4.16 7.47 -1.00
C HIS A 12 -3.30 6.32 -1.48
N VAL A 13 -2.55 6.50 -2.54
CA VAL A 13 -1.73 5.45 -3.14
C VAL A 13 -0.26 5.84 -3.13
N THR A 14 0.59 4.93 -2.70
CA THR A 14 2.04 5.10 -2.80
C THR A 14 2.68 4.00 -3.62
N GLY A 15 3.77 4.33 -4.28
CA GLY A 15 4.69 3.41 -4.92
C GLY A 15 6.12 3.75 -4.55
N PHE A 16 7.08 3.12 -5.17
CA PHE A 16 8.50 3.32 -4.88
C PHE A 16 9.29 3.65 -6.13
N LYS A 17 10.34 4.45 -5.95
CA LYS A 17 11.35 4.71 -6.98
C LYS A 17 12.12 3.44 -7.35
N LYS A 18 12.88 3.52 -8.43
CA LYS A 18 13.89 2.51 -8.79
C LYS A 18 14.91 2.35 -7.66
N PHE A 19 15.51 1.18 -7.57
CA PHE A 19 16.56 0.87 -6.58
C PHE A 19 17.50 -0.19 -7.10
N GLN A 20 18.55 -0.50 -6.37
CA GLN A 20 19.57 -1.48 -6.77
C GLN A 20 18.93 -2.83 -7.13
N GLY A 21 19.19 -3.30 -8.36
CA GLY A 21 18.63 -4.53 -8.90
C GLY A 21 17.25 -4.40 -9.53
N VAL A 22 16.61 -3.22 -9.46
CA VAL A 22 15.33 -2.89 -10.11
C VAL A 22 15.47 -1.55 -10.80
N ALA A 23 15.96 -1.57 -12.03
CA ALA A 23 16.21 -0.36 -12.83
C ALA A 23 14.93 0.37 -13.25
N GLU A 24 13.84 -0.38 -13.38
CA GLU A 24 12.49 0.12 -13.64
C GLU A 24 11.54 -0.46 -12.60
N ASN A 25 11.00 0.41 -11.74
CA ASN A 25 10.05 -0.02 -10.72
C ASN A 25 8.62 0.14 -11.24
N PRO A 26 7.87 -0.96 -11.44
CA PRO A 26 6.49 -0.89 -11.91
C PRO A 26 5.61 0.06 -11.10
N THR A 27 5.82 0.12 -9.80
CA THR A 27 4.97 0.92 -8.91
C THR A 27 5.20 2.42 -9.08
N GLU A 28 6.38 2.86 -9.52
CA GLU A 28 6.64 4.26 -9.89
C GLU A 28 5.81 4.68 -11.10
N SER A 29 5.84 3.89 -12.17
CA SER A 29 5.05 4.15 -13.38
C SER A 29 3.54 4.12 -13.08
N ILE A 30 3.07 3.09 -12.38
CA ILE A 30 1.65 2.94 -12.04
C ILE A 30 1.15 4.14 -11.23
N VAL A 31 1.84 4.51 -10.15
CA VAL A 31 1.41 5.59 -9.26
C VAL A 31 1.43 6.96 -9.96
N ASN A 32 2.44 7.21 -10.80
CA ASN A 32 2.53 8.47 -11.55
C ASN A 32 1.40 8.64 -12.58
N ASN A 33 0.88 7.55 -13.13
CA ASN A 33 -0.15 7.58 -14.18
C ASN A 33 -1.56 7.23 -13.67
N LEU A 34 -1.70 6.80 -12.41
CA LEU A 34 -2.96 6.30 -11.86
C LEU A 34 -4.07 7.37 -11.87
N LYS A 35 -3.73 8.61 -11.57
CA LYS A 35 -4.71 9.70 -11.54
C LYS A 35 -5.36 9.91 -12.90
N ASP A 36 -4.57 10.05 -13.94
CA ASP A 36 -5.05 10.24 -15.30
C ASP A 36 -5.86 9.02 -15.80
N TYR A 37 -5.45 7.82 -15.40
CA TYR A 37 -6.16 6.59 -15.72
C TYR A 37 -7.55 6.56 -15.08
N VAL A 38 -7.62 6.86 -13.79
CA VAL A 38 -8.85 6.87 -13.00
C VAL A 38 -9.80 7.99 -13.44
N GLU A 39 -9.29 9.17 -13.79
CA GLU A 39 -10.12 10.26 -14.35
C GLU A 39 -10.84 9.86 -15.63
N LYS A 40 -10.20 9.06 -16.48
CA LYS A 40 -10.79 8.53 -17.71
C LYS A 40 -11.75 7.36 -17.47
N ARG A 41 -11.41 6.48 -16.53
CA ARG A 41 -12.17 5.27 -16.22
C ARG A 41 -13.39 5.56 -15.35
N GLY A 42 -13.27 6.50 -14.41
CA GLY A 42 -14.22 6.74 -13.32
C GLY A 42 -13.93 5.89 -12.08
N LEU A 43 -14.49 6.31 -10.95
CA LEU A 43 -14.48 5.61 -9.66
C LEU A 43 -15.92 5.33 -9.21
N PRO A 44 -16.13 4.36 -8.30
CA PRO A 44 -17.43 4.15 -7.67
C PRO A 44 -17.91 5.41 -6.93
N ALA A 45 -19.23 5.56 -6.79
CA ALA A 45 -19.81 6.67 -6.05
C ALA A 45 -19.30 6.72 -4.60
N GLY A 46 -18.91 7.90 -4.14
CA GLY A 46 -18.38 8.12 -2.81
C GLY A 46 -16.88 7.82 -2.66
N VAL A 47 -16.22 7.31 -3.70
CA VAL A 47 -14.78 7.03 -3.69
C VAL A 47 -14.01 8.18 -4.32
N THR A 48 -12.97 8.62 -3.63
CA THR A 48 -12.03 9.65 -4.12
C THR A 48 -10.61 9.09 -4.12
N LEU A 49 -9.90 9.25 -5.21
CA LEU A 49 -8.46 9.06 -5.23
C LEU A 49 -7.80 10.30 -4.61
N GLY A 50 -7.14 10.11 -3.49
CA GLY A 50 -6.40 11.15 -2.78
C GLY A 50 -5.04 11.42 -3.42
N SER A 51 -3.99 11.45 -2.61
CA SER A 51 -2.62 11.62 -3.12
C SER A 51 -2.11 10.35 -3.80
N CYS A 52 -1.30 10.54 -4.84
CA CYS A 52 -0.47 9.54 -5.47
C CYS A 52 0.99 9.94 -5.26
N THR A 53 1.75 9.19 -4.47
CA THR A 53 3.10 9.59 -4.03
C THR A 53 4.09 8.48 -4.28
N VAL A 54 5.24 8.82 -4.86
CA VAL A 54 6.34 7.88 -5.07
C VAL A 54 7.38 8.08 -3.97
N LEU A 55 7.59 7.03 -3.17
CA LEU A 55 8.51 7.02 -2.04
C LEU A 55 9.91 6.61 -2.48
N GLN A 56 10.92 7.11 -1.77
CA GLN A 56 12.28 6.62 -1.87
C GLN A 56 12.37 5.21 -1.27
N VAL A 57 13.22 4.35 -1.84
CA VAL A 57 13.44 2.99 -1.33
C VAL A 57 14.44 3.05 -0.18
N ALA A 58 13.97 3.55 0.95
CA ALA A 58 14.76 3.68 2.16
C ALA A 58 13.88 3.43 3.41
N GLY A 59 14.52 2.94 4.47
CA GLY A 59 13.89 2.71 5.76
C GLY A 59 13.99 3.92 6.67
N GLU A 60 14.81 3.84 7.71
CA GLU A 60 14.92 4.85 8.77
C GLU A 60 15.17 6.26 8.21
N GLY A 61 16.08 6.41 7.26
CA GLY A 61 16.41 7.71 6.66
C GLY A 61 15.28 8.36 5.86
N ALA A 62 14.28 7.59 5.40
CA ALA A 62 13.11 8.10 4.69
C ALA A 62 11.84 8.15 5.56
N LEU A 63 11.94 7.77 6.83
CA LEU A 63 10.80 7.74 7.75
C LEU A 63 10.11 9.11 7.90
N PRO A 64 10.81 10.25 7.98
CA PRO A 64 10.16 11.56 8.00
C PRO A 64 9.31 11.82 6.76
N GLN A 65 9.77 11.43 5.56
CA GLN A 65 9.00 11.56 4.31
C GLN A 65 7.74 10.70 4.34
N LEU A 66 7.83 9.47 4.84
CA LEU A 66 6.68 8.59 4.98
C LEU A 66 5.62 9.22 5.90
N TYR A 67 6.01 9.65 7.10
CA TYR A 67 5.08 10.26 8.04
C TYR A 67 4.49 11.57 7.50
N GLN A 68 5.28 12.42 6.86
CA GLN A 68 4.77 13.62 6.19
C GLN A 68 3.72 13.27 5.13
N THR A 69 3.94 12.20 4.37
CA THR A 69 2.97 11.70 3.37
C THR A 69 1.68 11.24 4.05
N LEU A 70 1.78 10.45 5.12
CA LEU A 70 0.63 9.95 5.87
C LEU A 70 -0.14 11.09 6.56
N GLU A 71 0.53 12.02 7.20
CA GLU A 71 -0.08 13.16 7.88
C GLU A 71 -0.79 14.11 6.91
N SER A 72 -0.21 14.37 5.73
CA SER A 72 -0.81 15.24 4.73
C SER A 72 -2.09 14.67 4.12
N GLY A 73 -2.26 13.35 4.15
CA GLY A 73 -3.49 12.68 3.71
C GLY A 73 -4.64 12.77 4.72
N ILE A 74 -4.34 13.03 5.99
CA ILE A 74 -5.34 13.32 7.02
C ILE A 74 -5.62 14.83 7.01
N SER A 75 -6.22 15.33 5.96
CA SER A 75 -6.48 16.76 5.89
C SER A 75 -7.58 17.20 6.85
N LYS A 76 -7.56 18.49 7.23
CA LYS A 76 -8.48 19.11 8.20
C LYS A 76 -9.97 18.98 7.85
N THR A 77 -10.30 18.54 6.66
CA THR A 77 -11.68 18.33 6.18
C THR A 77 -12.26 16.98 6.60
N ASP A 78 -11.42 15.99 6.89
CA ASP A 78 -11.88 14.61 7.11
C ASP A 78 -12.25 14.32 8.57
N VAL A 79 -11.82 15.18 9.49
CA VAL A 79 -12.12 15.04 10.93
C VAL A 79 -13.62 15.26 11.24
N ALA A 80 -14.36 15.93 10.37
CA ALA A 80 -15.79 16.24 10.54
C ALA A 80 -16.72 15.30 9.76
N SER A 81 -16.20 14.44 8.90
CA SER A 81 -17.00 13.51 8.09
C SER A 81 -16.71 12.06 8.51
N ASN A 82 -17.73 11.22 8.48
CA ASN A 82 -17.62 9.77 8.68
C ASN A 82 -16.86 9.09 7.49
N ALA A 83 -15.84 9.77 6.95
CA ALA A 83 -15.08 9.34 5.79
C ALA A 83 -14.02 8.30 6.20
N HIS A 84 -13.91 7.24 5.41
CA HIS A 84 -12.82 6.29 5.56
C HIS A 84 -11.59 6.77 4.78
N ILE A 85 -10.45 6.83 5.45
CA ILE A 85 -9.15 7.08 4.81
C ILE A 85 -8.42 5.74 4.71
N VAL A 86 -7.97 5.42 3.51
CA VAL A 86 -7.24 4.20 3.21
C VAL A 86 -5.89 4.53 2.57
N TRP A 87 -4.84 3.93 3.10
CA TRP A 87 -3.50 3.95 2.53
C TRP A 87 -3.28 2.66 1.75
N LEU A 88 -3.13 2.75 0.44
CA LEU A 88 -2.77 1.64 -0.43
C LEU A 88 -1.31 1.82 -0.87
N HIS A 89 -0.44 0.93 -0.39
CA HIS A 89 0.96 0.89 -0.77
C HIS A 89 1.19 -0.18 -1.82
N LEU A 90 1.88 0.17 -2.90
CA LEU A 90 2.30 -0.77 -3.95
C LEU A 90 3.82 -0.93 -3.88
N GLY A 91 4.29 -2.15 -3.84
CA GLY A 91 5.72 -2.49 -3.89
C GLY A 91 6.01 -3.56 -4.92
N VAL A 92 7.21 -3.55 -5.49
CA VAL A 92 7.61 -4.60 -6.43
C VAL A 92 8.22 -5.79 -5.69
N ASN A 93 7.78 -6.99 -6.05
CA ASN A 93 8.48 -8.23 -5.75
C ASN A 93 9.00 -8.81 -7.07
N SER A 94 10.30 -8.66 -7.32
CA SER A 94 10.93 -9.05 -8.58
C SER A 94 10.88 -10.56 -8.88
N GLY A 95 10.68 -11.39 -7.86
CA GLY A 95 10.50 -12.83 -7.98
C GLY A 95 9.06 -13.28 -8.13
N ALA A 96 8.09 -12.38 -7.96
CA ALA A 96 6.68 -12.73 -8.00
C ALA A 96 6.18 -13.01 -9.42
N LEU A 97 5.22 -13.94 -9.52
CA LEU A 97 4.49 -14.24 -10.75
C LEU A 97 3.02 -13.76 -10.69
N LYS A 98 2.56 -13.39 -9.50
CA LYS A 98 1.18 -13.00 -9.19
C LYS A 98 1.18 -11.75 -8.35
N PHE A 99 0.03 -11.09 -8.27
CA PHE A 99 -0.20 -10.06 -7.28
C PHE A 99 -0.35 -10.68 -5.89
N ALA A 100 0.15 -10.01 -4.86
CA ALA A 100 0.02 -10.47 -3.48
C ALA A 100 -0.54 -9.37 -2.58
N ILE A 101 -1.70 -9.63 -1.97
CA ILE A 101 -2.29 -8.79 -0.94
C ILE A 101 -1.65 -9.19 0.39
N GLU A 102 -0.89 -8.30 1.00
CA GLU A 102 -0.20 -8.58 2.26
C GLU A 102 -1.15 -8.40 3.44
N ARG A 103 -1.41 -9.48 4.18
CA ARG A 103 -2.28 -9.44 5.36
C ARG A 103 -1.65 -8.66 6.50
N GLN A 104 -0.32 -8.77 6.65
CA GLN A 104 0.41 -8.27 7.81
C GLN A 104 1.81 -7.77 7.46
N ALA A 105 2.38 -7.01 8.38
CA ALA A 105 3.80 -6.68 8.43
C ALA A 105 4.40 -7.17 9.74
N VAL A 106 5.71 -7.40 9.75
CA VAL A 106 6.48 -7.89 10.91
C VAL A 106 7.40 -6.80 11.42
N ASN A 107 7.53 -6.68 12.73
CA ASN A 107 8.36 -5.67 13.39
C ASN A 107 9.88 -5.93 13.25
N GLU A 108 10.30 -6.31 12.05
CA GLU A 108 11.70 -6.65 11.77
C GLU A 108 12.21 -5.97 10.51
N ALA A 109 13.32 -5.25 10.63
CA ALA A 109 14.14 -4.80 9.53
C ALA A 109 15.40 -5.67 9.44
N THR A 110 15.50 -6.43 8.35
CA THR A 110 16.65 -7.26 8.00
C THR A 110 16.90 -7.11 6.52
N PHE A 111 17.76 -6.14 6.17
CA PHE A 111 17.96 -5.75 4.78
C PHE A 111 19.06 -6.59 4.13
N ARG A 112 18.73 -7.26 3.02
CA ARG A 112 19.67 -8.07 2.21
C ARG A 112 20.79 -7.27 1.57
N CYS A 113 20.54 -5.98 1.35
CA CYS A 113 21.51 -5.00 0.82
C CYS A 113 21.19 -3.65 1.45
N PRO A 114 22.12 -2.67 1.40
CA PRO A 114 21.82 -1.31 1.83
C PRO A 114 20.61 -0.75 1.08
N ASP A 115 19.80 0.05 1.76
CA ASP A 115 18.79 0.86 1.11
C ASP A 115 19.43 2.02 0.33
N GLU A 116 18.64 2.82 -0.36
CA GLU A 116 19.14 3.93 -1.19
C GLU A 116 19.79 5.08 -0.39
N LEU A 117 19.73 5.04 0.94
CA LEU A 117 20.43 5.95 1.84
C LEU A 117 21.59 5.28 2.59
N GLY A 118 21.91 4.03 2.28
CA GLY A 118 23.04 3.29 2.83
C GLY A 118 22.77 2.54 4.12
N TRP A 119 21.52 2.49 4.61
CA TRP A 119 21.17 1.76 5.82
C TRP A 119 20.92 0.29 5.53
N GLN A 120 21.57 -0.58 6.31
CA GLN A 120 21.44 -2.05 6.17
C GLN A 120 21.29 -2.71 7.55
N PRO A 121 20.08 -2.65 8.14
CA PRO A 121 19.83 -3.25 9.45
C PRO A 121 19.83 -4.78 9.38
N GLN A 122 20.15 -5.40 10.53
CA GLN A 122 20.07 -6.84 10.72
C GLN A 122 19.33 -7.12 12.02
N GLN A 123 18.14 -7.74 11.92
CA GLN A 123 17.28 -8.11 13.05
C GLN A 123 16.99 -6.92 14.00
N VAL A 124 16.69 -5.78 13.42
CA VAL A 124 16.35 -4.56 14.16
C VAL A 124 14.84 -4.42 14.22
N PRO A 125 14.23 -4.18 15.40
CA PRO A 125 12.81 -3.86 15.46
C PRO A 125 12.52 -2.55 14.75
N ILE A 126 11.49 -2.54 13.90
CA ILE A 126 11.06 -1.34 13.16
C ILE A 126 10.54 -0.27 14.14
N VAL A 127 9.75 -0.71 15.12
CA VAL A 127 9.23 0.11 16.22
C VAL A 127 9.59 -0.58 17.53
N PRO A 128 10.68 -0.16 18.20
CA PRO A 128 11.13 -0.80 19.45
C PRO A 128 10.07 -0.80 20.56
N GLU A 129 9.24 0.24 20.63
CA GLU A 129 8.18 0.38 21.62
C GLU A 129 7.07 -0.67 21.47
N ASP A 130 6.92 -1.25 20.28
CA ASP A 130 5.95 -2.32 20.03
C ASP A 130 6.44 -3.68 20.57
N GLY A 131 7.71 -3.83 20.90
CA GLY A 131 8.32 -5.05 21.43
C GLY A 131 9.29 -5.72 20.45
N GLY A 132 9.36 -7.07 20.50
CA GLY A 132 10.33 -7.85 19.74
C GLY A 132 10.08 -7.90 18.25
N ILE A 133 11.11 -8.39 17.52
CA ILE A 133 11.10 -8.50 16.06
C ILE A 133 10.07 -9.49 15.49
N SER A 134 9.53 -10.36 16.33
CA SER A 134 8.48 -11.31 15.91
C SER A 134 7.05 -10.74 15.98
N ARG A 135 6.90 -9.51 16.50
CA ARG A 135 5.57 -8.89 16.56
C ARG A 135 5.06 -8.55 15.17
N THR A 136 3.78 -8.81 14.95
CA THR A 136 3.09 -8.49 13.70
C THR A 136 2.04 -7.40 13.90
N ARG A 137 1.71 -6.69 12.83
CA ARG A 137 0.54 -5.83 12.69
C ARG A 137 -0.23 -6.26 11.45
N GLU A 138 -1.53 -6.45 11.60
CA GLU A 138 -2.42 -6.86 10.51
C GLU A 138 -3.22 -5.66 9.99
N THR A 139 -3.57 -5.73 8.71
CA THR A 139 -4.54 -4.77 8.16
C THR A 139 -5.94 -5.02 8.73
N SER A 140 -6.67 -3.95 8.97
CA SER A 140 -8.08 -4.03 9.34
C SER A 140 -9.03 -4.12 8.13
N LEU A 141 -8.48 -4.12 6.91
CA LEU A 141 -9.26 -4.35 5.70
C LEU A 141 -9.58 -5.85 5.53
N PRO A 142 -10.77 -6.20 5.06
CA PRO A 142 -11.15 -7.60 4.83
C PRO A 142 -10.47 -8.14 3.56
N VAL A 143 -9.24 -8.62 3.70
CA VAL A 143 -8.40 -9.06 2.57
C VAL A 143 -9.02 -10.20 1.76
N GLU A 144 -9.81 -11.07 2.38
CA GLU A 144 -10.55 -12.14 1.70
C GLU A 144 -11.59 -11.57 0.74
N ALA A 145 -12.32 -10.53 1.13
CA ALA A 145 -13.30 -9.89 0.26
C ALA A 145 -12.63 -9.17 -0.92
N ILE A 146 -11.48 -8.52 -0.66
CA ILE A 146 -10.67 -7.88 -1.71
C ILE A 146 -10.11 -8.92 -2.67
N LEU A 147 -9.63 -10.07 -2.17
CA LEU A 147 -9.17 -11.20 -2.99
C LEU A 147 -10.29 -11.73 -3.89
N GLU A 148 -11.46 -12.00 -3.33
CA GLU A 148 -12.61 -12.53 -4.09
C GLU A 148 -13.07 -11.55 -5.17
N PHE A 149 -13.11 -10.26 -4.87
CA PHE A 149 -13.41 -9.23 -5.86
C PHE A 149 -12.40 -9.27 -7.02
N SER A 150 -11.10 -9.26 -6.69
CA SER A 150 -10.03 -9.27 -7.68
C SER A 150 -10.03 -10.52 -8.56
N LYS A 151 -10.36 -11.68 -7.98
CA LYS A 151 -10.50 -12.94 -8.75
C LYS A 151 -11.69 -12.92 -9.70
N LYS A 152 -12.81 -12.30 -9.31
CA LYS A 152 -13.98 -12.13 -10.19
C LYS A 152 -13.65 -11.27 -11.42
N GLU A 153 -12.75 -10.30 -11.25
CA GLU A 153 -12.21 -9.47 -12.33
C GLU A 153 -11.08 -10.17 -13.13
N ALA A 154 -10.88 -11.49 -12.90
CA ALA A 154 -9.92 -12.36 -13.58
C ALA A 154 -8.43 -12.00 -13.34
N PHE A 155 -8.09 -11.39 -12.22
CA PHE A 155 -6.70 -11.20 -11.83
C PHE A 155 -6.15 -12.40 -11.07
N ASP A 156 -4.88 -12.73 -11.32
CA ASP A 156 -4.16 -13.78 -10.58
C ASP A 156 -3.56 -13.18 -9.30
N VAL A 157 -4.27 -13.35 -8.20
CA VAL A 157 -4.02 -12.72 -6.90
C VAL A 157 -4.01 -13.76 -5.80
N ILE A 158 -3.12 -13.58 -4.84
CA ILE A 158 -3.05 -14.36 -3.60
C ILE A 158 -3.07 -13.43 -2.38
N ILE A 159 -3.39 -13.98 -1.22
CA ILE A 159 -3.07 -13.37 0.08
C ILE A 159 -1.71 -13.89 0.52
N SER A 160 -0.90 -12.99 1.07
CA SER A 160 0.41 -13.27 1.63
C SER A 160 0.46 -12.83 3.09
N ASP A 161 1.10 -13.64 3.93
CA ASP A 161 1.36 -13.33 5.34
C ASP A 161 2.80 -12.88 5.59
N ASP A 162 3.58 -12.67 4.53
CA ASP A 162 4.99 -12.28 4.61
C ASP A 162 5.37 -11.23 3.57
N ALA A 163 5.39 -9.98 3.99
CA ALA A 163 5.82 -8.83 3.17
C ALA A 163 7.35 -8.72 3.03
N GLY A 164 8.11 -9.72 3.47
CA GLY A 164 9.57 -9.69 3.54
C GLY A 164 10.09 -8.93 4.75
N ARG A 165 11.38 -8.57 4.71
CA ARG A 165 12.05 -7.83 5.79
C ARG A 165 12.80 -6.60 5.30
N PHE A 166 12.55 -6.22 4.04
CA PHE A 166 13.16 -5.06 3.40
C PHE A 166 12.24 -3.82 3.53
N VAL A 167 12.45 -2.80 2.71
CA VAL A 167 11.76 -1.51 2.79
C VAL A 167 10.23 -1.64 2.69
N CYS A 168 9.70 -2.58 1.90
CA CYS A 168 8.26 -2.80 1.80
C CYS A 168 7.63 -3.11 3.16
N ASN A 169 8.19 -4.07 3.88
CA ASN A 169 7.74 -4.41 5.22
C ASN A 169 7.93 -3.25 6.21
N TYR A 170 9.05 -2.53 6.09
CA TYR A 170 9.34 -1.36 6.93
C TYR A 170 8.27 -0.27 6.80
N VAL A 171 7.93 0.09 5.56
CA VAL A 171 6.90 1.09 5.26
C VAL A 171 5.53 0.59 5.71
N TYR A 172 5.22 -0.68 5.42
CA TYR A 172 3.92 -1.25 5.76
C TYR A 172 3.69 -1.30 7.27
N TYR A 173 4.68 -1.73 8.05
CA TYR A 173 4.58 -1.79 9.50
C TYR A 173 4.31 -0.41 10.11
N ASN A 174 5.06 0.61 9.68
CA ASN A 174 4.85 1.99 10.12
C ASN A 174 3.47 2.53 9.70
N SER A 175 3.03 2.24 8.48
CA SER A 175 1.73 2.67 7.98
C SER A 175 0.56 2.00 8.72
N LEU A 176 0.67 0.71 9.05
CA LEU A 176 -0.33 0.01 9.86
C LEU A 176 -0.42 0.61 11.27
N ARG A 177 0.73 0.92 11.88
CA ARG A 177 0.77 1.58 13.19
C ARG A 177 0.11 2.95 13.14
N PHE A 178 0.44 3.76 12.14
CA PHE A 178 -0.15 5.07 11.93
C PHE A 178 -1.66 4.98 11.72
N ALA A 179 -2.10 4.07 10.87
CA ALA A 179 -3.51 3.86 10.57
C ALA A 179 -4.31 3.47 11.82
N GLU A 180 -3.79 2.57 12.65
CA GLU A 180 -4.41 2.18 13.92
C GLU A 180 -4.53 3.36 14.88
N GLN A 181 -3.49 4.19 14.99
CA GLN A 181 -3.48 5.37 15.87
C GLN A 181 -4.48 6.47 15.45
N HIS A 182 -4.80 6.55 14.17
CA HIS A 182 -5.65 7.61 13.59
C HIS A 182 -7.03 7.11 13.15
N GLY A 183 -7.38 5.85 13.40
CA GLY A 183 -8.63 5.27 12.96
C GLY A 183 -8.75 5.10 11.44
N ASN A 184 -7.63 5.07 10.74
CA ASN A 184 -7.53 4.86 9.30
C ASN A 184 -7.27 3.39 8.96
N LYS A 185 -7.13 3.08 7.67
CA LYS A 185 -6.82 1.75 7.18
C LYS A 185 -5.59 1.78 6.29
N SER A 186 -4.82 0.69 6.30
CA SER A 186 -3.65 0.55 5.44
C SER A 186 -3.61 -0.83 4.83
N LEU A 187 -3.17 -0.90 3.58
CA LEU A 187 -2.96 -2.14 2.83
C LEU A 187 -1.67 -2.04 2.02
N PHE A 188 -0.95 -3.13 1.94
CA PHE A 188 0.20 -3.28 1.06
C PHE A 188 -0.07 -4.38 0.04
N VAL A 189 0.25 -4.11 -1.22
CA VAL A 189 0.13 -5.07 -2.32
C VAL A 189 1.45 -5.14 -3.08
N HIS A 190 2.00 -6.34 -3.17
CA HIS A 190 3.15 -6.61 -4.03
C HIS A 190 2.71 -6.89 -5.46
N VAL A 191 3.42 -6.28 -6.40
CA VAL A 191 3.24 -6.48 -7.83
C VAL A 191 4.49 -7.10 -8.46
N PRO A 192 4.36 -7.92 -9.52
CA PRO A 192 5.50 -8.44 -10.27
C PRO A 192 6.16 -7.35 -11.13
N LEU A 193 7.31 -7.68 -11.74
CA LEU A 193 7.92 -6.86 -12.79
C LEU A 193 7.01 -6.82 -14.04
N PHE A 194 7.12 -5.76 -14.86
CA PHE A 194 6.39 -5.64 -16.13
C PHE A 194 6.73 -6.74 -17.13
N SER A 195 7.89 -7.36 -17.00
CA SER A 195 8.26 -8.55 -17.80
C SER A 195 7.43 -9.81 -17.44
N ARG A 196 6.69 -9.80 -16.34
CA ARG A 196 5.82 -10.90 -15.88
C ARG A 196 4.36 -10.58 -16.07
N ILE A 197 3.93 -9.40 -15.65
CA ILE A 197 2.59 -8.86 -15.87
C ILE A 197 2.78 -7.46 -16.42
N ASP A 198 2.27 -7.22 -17.61
CA ASP A 198 2.47 -5.96 -18.33
C ASP A 198 1.86 -4.74 -17.61
N GLU A 199 2.31 -3.56 -18.00
CA GLU A 199 1.92 -2.29 -17.36
C GLU A 199 0.41 -2.04 -17.45
N GLU A 200 -0.23 -2.34 -18.59
CA GLU A 200 -1.67 -2.15 -18.77
C GLU A 200 -2.47 -3.02 -17.79
N THR A 201 -2.09 -4.29 -17.67
CA THR A 201 -2.72 -5.23 -16.74
C THR A 201 -2.49 -4.79 -15.28
N GLN A 202 -1.30 -4.33 -14.91
CA GLN A 202 -1.02 -3.84 -13.56
C GLN A 202 -1.80 -2.54 -13.25
N MET A 203 -1.94 -1.65 -14.22
CA MET A 203 -2.75 -0.43 -14.07
C MET A 203 -4.23 -0.77 -13.86
N ARG A 204 -4.78 -1.68 -14.68
CA ARG A 204 -6.15 -2.17 -14.53
C ARG A 204 -6.37 -2.83 -13.16
N PHE A 205 -5.43 -3.66 -12.72
CA PHE A 205 -5.47 -4.29 -11.41
C PHE A 205 -5.48 -3.23 -10.29
N THR A 206 -4.59 -2.24 -10.35
CA THR A 206 -4.53 -1.18 -9.34
C THR A 206 -5.83 -0.38 -9.27
N ALA A 207 -6.42 -0.02 -10.40
CA ALA A 207 -7.71 0.65 -10.43
C ALA A 207 -8.84 -0.25 -9.89
N SER A 208 -8.82 -1.55 -10.20
CA SER A 208 -9.76 -2.54 -9.65
C SER A 208 -9.60 -2.73 -8.14
N LEU A 209 -8.39 -2.57 -7.58
CA LEU A 209 -8.18 -2.58 -6.13
C LEU A 209 -8.91 -1.42 -5.43
N LEU A 210 -9.00 -0.25 -6.05
CA LEU A 210 -9.76 0.87 -5.50
C LEU A 210 -11.24 0.51 -5.37
N ASP A 211 -11.80 -0.15 -6.40
CA ASP A 211 -13.17 -0.63 -6.38
C ASP A 211 -13.37 -1.74 -5.33
N ALA A 212 -12.43 -2.68 -5.24
CA ALA A 212 -12.46 -3.78 -4.28
C ALA A 212 -12.44 -3.27 -2.83
N ILE A 213 -11.57 -2.31 -2.52
CA ILE A 213 -11.49 -1.68 -1.21
C ILE A 213 -12.80 -0.97 -0.88
N ALA A 214 -13.34 -0.23 -1.83
CA ALA A 214 -14.61 0.49 -1.66
C ALA A 214 -15.78 -0.47 -1.42
N SER A 215 -15.82 -1.58 -2.14
CA SER A 215 -16.87 -2.61 -1.99
C SER A 215 -16.78 -3.36 -0.67
N ALA A 216 -15.60 -3.37 -0.03
CA ALA A 216 -15.33 -4.10 1.21
C ALA A 216 -15.57 -3.26 2.49
N LEU A 217 -15.85 -1.96 2.36
CA LEU A 217 -16.08 -1.00 3.44
C LEU A 217 -17.54 -0.54 3.52
#